data_b6a300745c7304c06402dc1f60d98ff1
#
_entry.id   b6a300745c7304c06402dc1f60d98ff1
#
_cell.length_a   1.000
_cell.length_b   1.000
_cell.length_c   1.000
_cell.angle_alpha   90.00
_cell.angle_beta   90.00
_cell.angle_gamma   90.00
#
_symmetry.space_group_name_H-M   'P 1'
#
loop_
_entity.id
_entity.type
_entity.pdbx_description
1 polymer ?
#
loop_
_entity_poly.entity_id
_entity_poly.type
_entity_poly.pdbx_seq_one_letter_code
_entity_poly.pdbx_strand_id
1 'polypeptide(L)'
;RTGEKVETQRLYDGRWAFVAENIPALSSEVYQIVSKKKSSRRFVSMIAENKILNNGIVRVEIDEGKGTISSFKRVGDSYEYASNSGLNDYLYTGRYASDPQGIEQILNIRVLDDGAVAATLRIESKAPGCNTLWRDVTVYKGIDRVDICNTLDKQDILDFENVRFVFPFNIQQPEIT
;
A
#
# COMPACT_ATOMS: atom_id res chain seq x y z
N ARG A 1 -1.99 -31.95 14.30
CA ARG A 1 -1.30 -30.70 14.68
C ARG A 1 0.18 -30.87 14.35
N THR A 2 0.69 -30.16 13.35
CA THR A 2 2.09 -30.29 12.92
C THR A 2 3.07 -29.62 13.91
N GLY A 3 2.59 -28.71 14.77
CA GLY A 3 3.44 -27.92 15.67
C GLY A 3 4.37 -26.94 14.91
N GLU A 4 4.10 -26.72 13.64
CA GLU A 4 4.87 -25.85 12.78
C GLU A 4 4.68 -24.38 13.19
N LYS A 5 5.76 -23.62 13.18
CA LYS A 5 5.71 -22.20 13.61
C LYS A 5 5.47 -21.31 12.41
N VAL A 6 4.41 -20.53 12.48
CA VAL A 6 4.10 -19.48 11.53
C VAL A 6 4.75 -18.17 11.98
N GLU A 7 5.38 -17.45 11.06
CA GLU A 7 5.92 -16.12 11.33
C GLU A 7 4.79 -15.15 11.61
N THR A 8 4.97 -14.31 12.63
CA THR A 8 3.98 -13.32 13.05
C THR A 8 4.65 -11.96 13.19
N GLN A 9 3.89 -10.91 12.94
CA GLN A 9 4.31 -9.53 13.10
C GLN A 9 3.24 -8.74 13.81
N ARG A 10 3.64 -7.87 14.74
CA ARG A 10 2.75 -6.85 15.29
C ARG A 10 2.82 -5.64 14.38
N LEU A 11 1.68 -5.24 13.84
CA LEU A 11 1.53 -4.07 12.96
C LEU A 11 1.49 -2.78 13.78
N TYR A 12 1.70 -1.64 13.11
CA TYR A 12 1.69 -0.30 13.71
C TYR A 12 0.40 0.03 14.46
N ASP A 13 -0.73 -0.52 14.00
CA ASP A 13 -2.05 -0.33 14.62
C ASP A 13 -2.31 -1.29 15.80
N GLY A 14 -1.33 -2.09 16.19
CA GLY A 14 -1.38 -3.04 17.29
C GLY A 14 -1.94 -4.41 16.96
N ARG A 15 -2.48 -4.62 15.77
CA ARG A 15 -2.94 -5.95 15.31
C ARG A 15 -1.76 -6.90 15.08
N TRP A 16 -2.04 -8.19 15.16
CA TRP A 16 -1.10 -9.22 14.79
C TRP A 16 -1.41 -9.74 13.40
N ALA A 17 -0.40 -9.85 12.56
CA ALA A 17 -0.49 -10.41 11.22
C ALA A 17 0.34 -11.69 11.10
N PHE A 18 -0.14 -12.61 10.29
CA PHE A 18 0.59 -13.79 9.82
C PHE A 18 0.07 -14.18 8.44
N VAL A 19 0.84 -14.94 7.69
CA VAL A 19 0.40 -15.52 6.41
C VAL A 19 0.01 -16.98 6.66
N ALA A 20 -1.22 -17.31 6.29
CA ALA A 20 -1.71 -18.69 6.26
C ALA A 20 -1.48 -19.25 4.85
N GLU A 21 -0.65 -20.27 4.73
CA GLU A 21 -0.27 -20.86 3.45
C GLU A 21 -0.90 -22.26 3.28
N ASN A 22 -1.10 -22.67 2.03
CA ASN A 22 -1.50 -24.03 1.64
C ASN A 22 -2.81 -24.53 2.27
N ILE A 23 -3.78 -23.64 2.53
CA ILE A 23 -5.11 -24.04 2.99
C ILE A 23 -5.87 -24.62 1.79
N PRO A 24 -6.23 -25.93 1.79
CA PRO A 24 -6.97 -26.53 0.70
C PRO A 24 -8.38 -25.88 0.54
N ALA A 25 -8.92 -25.96 -0.67
CA ALA A 25 -10.29 -25.49 -0.92
C ALA A 25 -11.29 -26.23 0.00
N LEU A 26 -12.28 -25.48 0.51
CA LEU A 26 -13.34 -26.00 1.41
C LEU A 26 -12.82 -26.61 2.71
N SER A 27 -11.63 -26.24 3.15
CA SER A 27 -11.02 -26.69 4.39
C SER A 27 -10.79 -25.55 5.37
N SER A 28 -10.37 -25.88 6.59
CA SER A 28 -9.98 -24.92 7.61
C SER A 28 -8.70 -25.38 8.31
N GLU A 29 -7.88 -24.40 8.71
CA GLU A 29 -6.68 -24.62 9.53
C GLU A 29 -6.86 -23.90 10.88
N VAL A 30 -6.34 -24.54 11.93
CA VAL A 30 -6.42 -24.00 13.30
C VAL A 30 -5.02 -23.57 13.73
N TYR A 31 -4.90 -22.29 14.06
CA TYR A 31 -3.67 -21.70 14.58
C TYR A 31 -3.80 -21.44 16.08
N GLN A 32 -2.76 -21.77 16.83
CA GLN A 32 -2.69 -21.49 18.26
C GLN A 32 -1.73 -20.35 18.53
N ILE A 33 -2.20 -19.30 19.20
CA ILE A 33 -1.36 -18.20 19.65
C ILE A 33 -0.58 -18.66 20.88
N VAL A 34 0.74 -18.66 20.80
CA VAL A 34 1.62 -19.05 21.90
C VAL A 34 2.48 -17.86 22.29
N SER A 35 2.38 -17.42 23.55
CA SER A 35 3.28 -16.41 24.09
C SER A 35 4.71 -16.94 24.19
N LYS A 36 5.67 -16.24 23.58
CA LYS A 36 7.08 -16.61 23.66
C LYS A 36 7.93 -15.40 24.03
N LYS A 37 9.01 -15.61 24.80
CA LYS A 37 10.05 -14.58 25.00
C LYS A 37 10.61 -14.16 23.64
N LYS A 38 10.84 -12.84 23.47
CA LYS A 38 11.36 -12.22 22.22
C LYS A 38 12.44 -13.11 21.57
N SER A 39 12.18 -13.55 20.36
CA SER A 39 13.19 -14.12 19.50
C SER A 39 13.71 -12.98 18.62
N SER A 40 14.99 -12.71 18.66
CA SER A 40 15.67 -11.76 17.77
C SER A 40 15.90 -12.41 16.39
N ARG A 41 14.83 -12.88 15.75
CA ARG A 41 14.98 -13.33 14.36
C ARG A 41 15.23 -12.13 13.47
N ARG A 42 16.32 -12.18 12.71
CA ARG A 42 16.57 -11.24 11.63
C ARG A 42 15.58 -11.57 10.51
N PHE A 43 14.83 -10.60 10.04
CA PHE A 43 14.06 -10.65 8.78
C PHE A 43 14.80 -9.80 7.74
N VAL A 44 14.53 -10.09 6.47
CA VAL A 44 15.00 -9.24 5.38
C VAL A 44 13.97 -8.14 5.20
N SER A 45 14.40 -6.88 5.29
CA SER A 45 13.53 -5.73 5.03
C SER A 45 12.95 -5.81 3.62
N MET A 46 11.66 -5.54 3.51
CA MET A 46 10.97 -5.36 2.23
C MET A 46 10.98 -3.91 1.76
N ILE A 47 11.67 -3.02 2.48
CA ILE A 47 11.75 -1.60 2.15
C ILE A 47 13.19 -1.24 1.79
N ALA A 48 13.34 -0.50 0.70
CA ALA A 48 14.60 0.09 0.28
C ALA A 48 14.43 1.61 0.08
N GLU A 49 15.41 2.39 0.52
CA GLU A 49 15.46 3.85 0.34
C GLU A 49 14.21 4.61 0.83
N ASN A 50 13.44 4.01 1.77
CA ASN A 50 12.17 4.54 2.29
C ASN A 50 11.09 4.85 1.22
N LYS A 51 11.24 4.35 0.00
CA LYS A 51 10.31 4.59 -1.11
C LYS A 51 10.05 3.38 -2.00
N ILE A 52 10.78 2.29 -1.78
CA ILE A 52 10.63 1.06 -2.56
C ILE A 52 10.14 -0.04 -1.63
N LEU A 53 9.05 -0.70 -2.03
CA LEU A 53 8.54 -1.92 -1.43
C LEU A 53 8.86 -3.10 -2.36
N ASN A 54 9.49 -4.16 -1.84
CA ASN A 54 9.82 -5.35 -2.60
C ASN A 54 9.72 -6.60 -1.73
N ASN A 55 8.73 -7.44 -2.01
CA ASN A 55 8.50 -8.69 -1.27
C ASN A 55 9.07 -9.93 -1.99
N GLY A 56 9.84 -9.74 -3.06
CA GLY A 56 10.39 -10.80 -3.89
C GLY A 56 9.46 -11.27 -5.02
N ILE A 57 8.20 -10.85 -5.03
CA ILE A 57 7.21 -11.17 -6.07
C ILE A 57 6.79 -9.89 -6.81
N VAL A 58 6.45 -8.84 -6.06
CA VAL A 58 6.12 -7.53 -6.58
C VAL A 58 7.09 -6.47 -6.08
N ARG A 59 7.35 -5.47 -6.91
CA ARG A 59 8.13 -4.29 -6.60
C ARG A 59 7.32 -3.05 -6.90
N VAL A 60 7.22 -2.18 -5.90
CA VAL A 60 6.51 -0.90 -5.98
C VAL A 60 7.48 0.22 -5.62
N GLU A 61 7.44 1.31 -6.38
CA GLU A 61 8.23 2.51 -6.10
C GLU A 61 7.32 3.73 -5.98
N ILE A 62 7.56 4.55 -4.96
CA ILE A 62 6.79 5.76 -4.68
C ILE A 62 7.52 6.98 -5.25
N ASP A 63 6.81 7.84 -5.97
CA ASP A 63 7.27 9.17 -6.39
C ASP A 63 7.28 10.10 -5.17
N GLU A 64 8.44 10.65 -4.84
CA GLU A 64 8.62 11.51 -3.65
C GLU A 64 7.99 12.90 -3.81
N GLY A 65 7.74 13.34 -5.04
CA GLY A 65 7.11 14.63 -5.32
C GLY A 65 5.59 14.57 -5.38
N LYS A 66 5.03 13.49 -5.96
CA LYS A 66 3.58 13.29 -6.13
C LYS A 66 2.98 12.33 -5.11
N GLY A 67 3.82 11.47 -4.51
CA GLY A 67 3.37 10.39 -3.63
C GLY A 67 2.50 9.35 -4.35
N THR A 68 2.56 9.29 -5.67
CA THR A 68 1.95 8.24 -6.49
C THR A 68 2.86 7.01 -6.54
N ILE A 69 2.31 5.88 -6.96
CA ILE A 69 3.12 4.72 -7.31
C ILE A 69 3.67 4.97 -8.71
N SER A 70 4.96 5.31 -8.81
CA SER A 70 5.64 5.61 -10.08
C SER A 70 6.07 4.36 -10.84
N SER A 71 6.25 3.24 -10.14
CA SER A 71 6.56 1.96 -10.74
C SER A 71 5.85 0.83 -10.01
N PHE A 72 5.27 -0.08 -10.75
CA PHE A 72 4.67 -1.32 -10.25
C PHE A 72 4.99 -2.47 -11.20
N LYS A 73 5.79 -3.42 -10.72
CA LYS A 73 6.28 -4.56 -11.52
C LYS A 73 6.20 -5.86 -10.75
N ARG A 74 6.12 -6.96 -11.48
CA ARG A 74 6.51 -8.27 -10.96
C ARG A 74 8.03 -8.40 -10.99
N VAL A 75 8.60 -8.97 -9.95
CA VAL A 75 10.04 -9.21 -9.87
C VAL A 75 10.44 -10.22 -10.94
N GLY A 76 11.44 -9.86 -11.76
CA GLY A 76 11.87 -10.67 -12.90
C GLY A 76 11.11 -10.40 -14.20
N ASP A 77 10.07 -9.56 -14.18
CA ASP A 77 9.37 -9.09 -15.37
C ASP A 77 9.86 -7.69 -15.76
N SER A 78 9.93 -7.44 -17.07
CA SER A 78 10.25 -6.11 -17.63
C SER A 78 9.02 -5.22 -17.76
N TYR A 79 7.82 -5.77 -17.66
CA TYR A 79 6.58 -5.02 -17.84
C TYR A 79 6.32 -4.03 -16.71
N GLU A 80 6.03 -2.77 -17.09
CA GLU A 80 5.66 -1.70 -16.16
C GLU A 80 4.15 -1.53 -16.16
N TYR A 81 3.51 -1.82 -15.02
CA TYR A 81 2.06 -1.71 -14.88
C TYR A 81 1.61 -0.26 -14.61
N ALA A 82 2.46 0.58 -14.00
CA ALA A 82 2.13 1.97 -13.79
C ALA A 82 2.34 2.79 -15.06
N SER A 83 1.40 3.67 -15.39
CA SER A 83 1.62 4.66 -16.44
C SER A 83 2.57 5.77 -15.98
N ASN A 84 3.02 6.61 -16.89
CA ASN A 84 3.90 7.75 -16.58
C ASN A 84 3.30 8.77 -15.60
N SER A 85 1.98 8.80 -15.43
CA SER A 85 1.31 9.64 -14.43
C SER A 85 1.33 9.05 -13.02
N GLY A 86 1.64 7.75 -12.89
CA GLY A 86 1.63 7.02 -11.63
C GLY A 86 0.24 6.52 -11.23
N LEU A 87 0.20 5.51 -10.34
CA LEU A 87 -1.05 4.96 -9.79
C LEU A 87 -1.37 5.62 -8.44
N ASN A 88 -2.65 5.61 -8.06
CA ASN A 88 -3.15 6.20 -6.82
C ASN A 88 -2.93 7.71 -6.73
N ASP A 89 -3.14 8.41 -7.85
CA ASP A 89 -3.10 9.87 -7.87
C ASP A 89 -4.39 10.46 -7.29
N TYR A 90 -4.23 11.49 -6.45
CA TYR A 90 -5.35 12.20 -5.84
C TYR A 90 -5.78 13.36 -6.73
N LEU A 91 -7.08 13.40 -7.06
CA LEU A 91 -7.68 14.48 -7.82
C LEU A 91 -8.92 15.02 -7.11
N TYR A 92 -8.94 16.32 -6.91
CA TYR A 92 -10.04 17.09 -6.33
C TYR A 92 -10.64 18.03 -7.36
N THR A 93 -11.95 18.13 -7.40
CA THR A 93 -12.66 19.08 -8.25
C THR A 93 -13.75 19.74 -7.42
N GLY A 94 -13.66 21.05 -7.21
CA GLY A 94 -14.72 21.86 -6.60
C GLY A 94 -15.78 22.24 -7.62
N ARG A 95 -16.91 22.78 -7.16
CA ARG A 95 -18.10 23.10 -7.96
C ARG A 95 -17.83 23.91 -9.23
N TYR A 96 -16.94 24.88 -9.14
CA TYR A 96 -16.66 25.83 -10.23
C TYR A 96 -15.28 25.61 -10.87
N ALA A 97 -14.57 24.56 -10.46
CA ALA A 97 -13.26 24.28 -11.04
C ALA A 97 -13.43 23.57 -12.39
N SER A 98 -12.82 24.12 -13.43
CA SER A 98 -12.76 23.50 -14.76
C SER A 98 -11.84 22.27 -14.77
N ASP A 99 -10.76 22.35 -13.98
CA ASP A 99 -9.70 21.35 -13.98
C ASP A 99 -9.51 20.71 -12.60
N PRO A 100 -9.26 19.40 -12.53
CA PRO A 100 -8.93 18.72 -11.30
C PRO A 100 -7.62 19.23 -10.71
N GLN A 101 -7.58 19.37 -9.39
CA GLN A 101 -6.39 19.74 -8.61
C GLN A 101 -5.80 18.49 -7.96
N GLY A 102 -4.50 18.30 -8.07
CA GLY A 102 -3.75 17.27 -7.38
C GLY A 102 -3.41 17.65 -5.94
N ILE A 103 -2.51 16.88 -5.33
CA ILE A 103 -1.94 17.25 -4.02
C ILE A 103 -1.17 18.55 -4.11
N GLU A 104 -1.16 19.30 -3.00
CA GLU A 104 -0.38 20.55 -2.89
C GLU A 104 1.09 20.26 -2.51
N GLN A 105 1.30 19.34 -1.58
CA GLN A 105 2.61 19.05 -1.03
C GLN A 105 2.67 17.67 -0.39
N ILE A 106 3.79 16.97 -0.55
CA ILE A 106 4.14 15.83 0.30
C ILE A 106 4.69 16.37 1.61
N LEU A 107 4.08 15.99 2.72
CA LEU A 107 4.52 16.38 4.07
C LEU A 107 5.55 15.40 4.60
N ASN A 108 5.32 14.09 4.37
CA ASN A 108 6.20 13.05 4.86
C ASN A 108 6.00 11.74 4.08
N ILE A 109 7.06 10.96 3.95
CA ILE A 109 7.01 9.55 3.56
C ILE A 109 7.73 8.75 4.64
N ARG A 110 7.00 7.86 5.31
CA ARG A 110 7.54 7.10 6.44
C ARG A 110 7.15 5.64 6.41
N VAL A 111 8.02 4.84 7.00
CA VAL A 111 7.77 3.42 7.26
C VAL A 111 6.80 3.30 8.44
N LEU A 112 5.67 2.63 8.26
CA LEU A 112 4.77 2.22 9.34
C LEU A 112 5.10 0.81 9.83
N ASP A 113 5.26 -0.10 8.90
CA ASP A 113 5.62 -1.49 9.16
C ASP A 113 6.80 -1.90 8.28
N ASP A 114 7.76 -2.60 8.86
CA ASP A 114 8.81 -3.32 8.17
C ASP A 114 9.14 -4.56 9.00
N GLY A 115 8.62 -5.70 8.59
CA GLY A 115 8.73 -6.92 9.38
C GLY A 115 8.67 -8.19 8.54
N ALA A 116 8.57 -9.30 9.22
CA ALA A 116 8.63 -10.63 8.60
C ALA A 116 7.40 -10.96 7.75
N VAL A 117 6.29 -10.24 7.92
CA VAL A 117 5.00 -10.55 7.29
C VAL A 117 4.54 -9.45 6.35
N ALA A 118 4.69 -8.19 6.77
CA ALA A 118 4.21 -7.04 6.01
C ALA A 118 5.18 -5.87 6.09
N ALA A 119 5.21 -5.07 5.04
CA ALA A 119 5.88 -3.78 4.99
C ALA A 119 4.92 -2.73 4.44
N THR A 120 4.84 -1.57 5.12
CA THR A 120 3.92 -0.48 4.78
C THR A 120 4.67 0.84 4.75
N LEU A 121 4.51 1.56 3.65
CA LEU A 121 4.89 2.98 3.54
C LEU A 121 3.63 3.84 3.64
N ARG A 122 3.69 4.89 4.45
CA ARG A 122 2.69 5.96 4.52
C ARG A 122 3.21 7.20 3.84
N ILE A 123 2.45 7.70 2.90
CA ILE A 123 2.62 9.00 2.28
C ILE A 123 1.61 9.95 2.89
N GLU A 124 2.10 11.00 3.55
CA GLU A 124 1.29 12.04 4.16
C GLU A 124 1.37 13.29 3.29
N SER A 125 0.21 13.83 2.90
CA SER A 125 0.13 14.92 1.93
C SER A 125 -0.85 15.99 2.38
N LYS A 126 -0.57 17.22 1.98
CA LYS A 126 -1.55 18.31 1.96
C LYS A 126 -2.25 18.29 0.61
N ALA A 127 -3.58 18.32 0.63
CA ALA A 127 -4.38 18.23 -0.59
C ALA A 127 -5.68 19.04 -0.45
N PRO A 128 -6.23 19.57 -1.57
CA PRO A 128 -7.49 20.30 -1.55
C PRO A 128 -8.63 19.43 -0.99
N GLY A 129 -9.57 20.06 -0.28
CA GLY A 129 -10.76 19.39 0.26
C GLY A 129 -10.53 18.53 1.50
N CYS A 130 -9.29 18.42 2.00
CA CYS A 130 -8.99 17.73 3.25
C CYS A 130 -7.91 18.47 4.05
N ASN A 131 -7.91 18.25 5.37
CA ASN A 131 -6.87 18.76 6.26
C ASN A 131 -5.57 17.95 6.10
N THR A 132 -5.72 16.65 5.94
CA THR A 132 -4.61 15.72 5.69
C THR A 132 -5.08 14.54 4.84
N LEU A 133 -4.21 14.11 3.95
CA LEU A 133 -4.37 12.89 3.16
C LEU A 133 -3.26 11.91 3.54
N TRP A 134 -3.64 10.71 3.96
CA TRP A 134 -2.73 9.59 4.14
C TRP A 134 -2.99 8.52 3.07
N ARG A 135 -1.93 8.09 2.42
CA ARG A 135 -1.94 6.99 1.44
C ARG A 135 -0.98 5.92 1.91
N ASP A 136 -1.51 4.79 2.34
CA ASP A 136 -0.72 3.66 2.81
C ASP A 136 -0.60 2.64 1.69
N VAL A 137 0.62 2.20 1.42
CA VAL A 137 0.93 1.16 0.44
C VAL A 137 1.60 0.01 1.18
N THR A 138 1.02 -1.18 1.08
CA THR A 138 1.45 -2.37 1.82
C THR A 138 1.73 -3.53 0.89
N VAL A 139 2.85 -4.21 1.11
CA VAL A 139 3.17 -5.52 0.52
C VAL A 139 3.31 -6.57 1.61
N TYR A 140 3.04 -7.82 1.24
CA TYR A 140 3.10 -8.96 2.17
C TYR A 140 4.09 -10.00 1.67
N LYS A 141 4.84 -10.61 2.57
CA LYS A 141 5.78 -11.67 2.25
C LYS A 141 5.08 -12.83 1.56
N GLY A 142 5.57 -13.22 0.39
CA GLY A 142 5.06 -14.39 -0.34
C GLY A 142 3.69 -14.19 -1.01
N ILE A 143 3.11 -12.99 -1.00
CA ILE A 143 1.80 -12.71 -1.59
C ILE A 143 1.94 -11.78 -2.80
N ASP A 144 1.37 -12.18 -3.94
CA ASP A 144 1.32 -11.41 -5.19
C ASP A 144 0.18 -10.38 -5.12
N ARG A 145 0.34 -9.40 -4.21
CA ARG A 145 -0.66 -8.35 -3.97
C ARG A 145 -0.02 -7.11 -3.37
N VAL A 146 -0.57 -5.97 -3.75
CA VAL A 146 -0.30 -4.67 -3.14
C VAL A 146 -1.62 -4.13 -2.60
N ASP A 147 -1.67 -3.80 -1.32
CA ASP A 147 -2.84 -3.17 -0.71
C ASP A 147 -2.60 -1.66 -0.61
N ILE A 148 -3.63 -0.90 -0.97
CA ILE A 148 -3.64 0.56 -0.90
C ILE A 148 -4.79 0.97 0.00
N CYS A 149 -4.48 1.81 1.01
CA CYS A 149 -5.48 2.40 1.89
C CYS A 149 -5.34 3.92 1.87
N ASN A 150 -6.37 4.61 1.37
CA ASN A 150 -6.43 6.06 1.32
C ASN A 150 -7.35 6.56 2.44
N THR A 151 -6.81 7.41 3.31
CA THR A 151 -7.54 8.00 4.43
C THR A 151 -7.51 9.52 4.30
N LEU A 152 -8.68 10.15 4.37
CA LEU A 152 -8.82 11.60 4.30
C LEU A 152 -9.37 12.13 5.62
N ASP A 153 -8.72 13.14 6.17
CA ASP A 153 -9.32 14.04 7.16
C ASP A 153 -10.05 15.15 6.41
N LYS A 154 -11.32 14.88 6.10
CA LYS A 154 -12.13 15.69 5.20
C LYS A 154 -12.47 17.05 5.80
N GLN A 155 -12.29 18.12 5.03
CA GLN A 155 -12.78 19.45 5.41
C GLN A 155 -14.31 19.49 5.32
N ASP A 156 -14.94 20.27 6.21
CA ASP A 156 -16.38 20.51 6.17
C ASP A 156 -16.67 21.63 5.13
N ILE A 157 -16.90 21.21 3.89
CA ILE A 157 -17.18 22.10 2.76
C ILE A 157 -18.65 21.90 2.36
N LEU A 158 -19.46 22.97 2.50
CA LEU A 158 -20.88 23.00 2.17
C LEU A 158 -21.14 23.25 0.68
N ASP A 159 -20.35 22.67 -0.20
CA ASP A 159 -20.51 22.82 -1.65
C ASP A 159 -20.29 21.48 -2.36
N PHE A 160 -20.66 21.43 -3.64
CA PHE A 160 -20.42 20.25 -4.46
C PHE A 160 -18.92 20.10 -4.72
N GLU A 161 -18.41 18.92 -4.40
CA GLU A 161 -17.03 18.56 -4.62
C GLU A 161 -16.91 17.07 -5.01
N ASN A 162 -15.83 16.75 -5.69
CA ASN A 162 -15.51 15.40 -6.11
C ASN A 162 -14.06 15.08 -5.75
N VAL A 163 -13.85 13.93 -5.10
CA VAL A 163 -12.53 13.37 -4.81
C VAL A 163 -12.40 12.07 -5.58
N ARG A 164 -11.29 11.89 -6.28
CA ARG A 164 -10.98 10.68 -7.02
C ARG A 164 -9.57 10.23 -6.72
N PHE A 165 -9.39 8.90 -6.63
CA PHE A 165 -8.10 8.26 -6.71
C PHE A 165 -7.98 7.57 -8.06
N VAL A 166 -6.98 7.93 -8.84
CA VAL A 166 -6.85 7.50 -10.23
C VAL A 166 -5.76 6.45 -10.36
N PHE A 167 -6.07 5.39 -11.09
CA PHE A 167 -5.19 4.24 -11.31
C PHE A 167 -4.99 4.02 -12.83
N PRO A 168 -4.19 4.85 -13.50
CA PRO A 168 -3.94 4.72 -14.92
C PRO A 168 -2.92 3.59 -15.16
N PHE A 169 -3.41 2.37 -15.31
CA PHE A 169 -2.58 1.23 -15.66
C PHE A 169 -2.10 1.32 -17.12
N ASN A 170 -0.88 0.88 -17.36
CA ASN A 170 -0.28 0.79 -18.69
C ASN A 170 -0.80 -0.44 -19.43
N ILE A 171 -2.11 -0.44 -19.75
CA ILE A 171 -2.77 -1.53 -20.47
C ILE A 171 -3.10 -1.04 -21.89
N GLN A 172 -2.57 -1.74 -22.90
CA GLN A 172 -2.72 -1.31 -24.29
C GLN A 172 -4.13 -1.53 -24.86
N GLN A 173 -4.84 -2.55 -24.40
CA GLN A 173 -6.21 -2.87 -24.84
C GLN A 173 -7.02 -3.37 -23.63
N PRO A 174 -7.58 -2.46 -22.80
CA PRO A 174 -8.40 -2.87 -21.67
C PRO A 174 -9.73 -3.44 -22.15
N GLU A 175 -10.05 -4.68 -21.76
CA GLU A 175 -11.38 -5.25 -21.92
C GLU A 175 -12.13 -5.09 -20.59
N ILE A 176 -13.35 -4.54 -20.66
CA ILE A 176 -14.27 -4.45 -19.53
C ILE A 176 -15.31 -5.56 -19.72
N THR A 177 -15.31 -6.57 -18.88
CA THR A 177 -16.27 -7.67 -18.85
C THR A 177 -17.30 -7.46 -17.75
#